data_4014d9ce562291c25cbe34069b57af67
#
_entry.id   4014d9ce562291c25cbe34069b57af67
#
_cell.length_a   1.000
_cell.length_b   1.000
_cell.length_c   1.000
_cell.angle_alpha   90.00
_cell.angle_beta   90.00
_cell.angle_gamma   90.00
#
_symmetry.space_group_name_H-M   'P 1'
#
loop_
_entity.id
_entity.type
_entity.pdbx_description
1 polymer ?
#
loop_
_entity_poly.entity_id
_entity_poly.type
_entity_poly.pdbx_seq_one_letter_code
_entity_poly.pdbx_strand_id
1 'polypeptide(L)'
;MKNELLNWCRTGDYQRDNFDKFLKAVKFSFKVPSVHIAGSNGKGSTAHFLEMSYINAGYKVGSFTSPYLYEINELIKVNNSPISDDDFQKIYKEYEKQFKKFNLSEFEVETFVAFTYFTQSKCDICFIECGMGGAFDATNVFDPILCVITSVSLEHTAYLGKTVAEIAYHKAGIFRDEVPVVVGKISEEAELAILEAASEHRTKIHRIVEPAKLTLIDKGYSFSYEVYPDIVVNNLADYIVDDACIALECINYIKDQFPISIENIQAGFASDTLVGRMTVLSKDKHILIDGAHNPEGCYKLAQTIMSRFDGNNIHIVFACFRDKNLERMLANLGQITNKITLTSFPHERCRNEDDYFLFLGEYEYNDDAINLVKNLRENYPDDYILITGSLAFAGYMLDMLK
;
A
#
# COMPACT_ATOMS: atom_id res chain seq x y z
N MET A 1 15.34 15.92 -8.74
CA MET A 1 15.12 16.04 -10.21
C MET A 1 13.68 15.77 -10.61
N LYS A 2 13.02 14.66 -10.23
CA LYS A 2 11.59 14.45 -10.53
C LYS A 2 10.68 15.42 -9.81
N ASN A 3 10.91 15.73 -8.54
CA ASN A 3 10.17 16.77 -7.82
C ASN A 3 10.24 18.11 -8.52
N GLU A 4 11.37 18.42 -9.19
CA GLU A 4 11.49 19.65 -9.99
C GLU A 4 10.71 19.55 -11.30
N LEU A 5 10.62 18.37 -11.93
CA LEU A 5 9.84 18.16 -13.14
C LEU A 5 8.33 18.31 -12.90
N LEU A 6 7.87 17.87 -11.72
CA LEU A 6 6.45 17.83 -11.37
C LEU A 6 5.99 19.01 -10.51
N ASN A 7 6.87 19.98 -10.18
CA ASN A 7 6.56 21.12 -9.31
C ASN A 7 5.45 22.04 -9.82
N TRP A 8 5.08 21.96 -11.11
CA TRP A 8 3.99 22.71 -11.73
C TRP A 8 2.65 21.96 -11.71
N CYS A 9 2.64 20.67 -11.32
CA CYS A 9 1.43 19.86 -11.37
C CYS A 9 0.32 20.42 -10.50
N ARG A 10 -0.92 20.17 -10.93
CA ARG A 10 -2.11 20.55 -10.19
C ARG A 10 -2.14 19.89 -8.81
N THR A 11 -2.41 20.69 -7.79
CA THR A 11 -2.71 20.25 -6.43
C THR A 11 -4.16 20.57 -6.08
N GLY A 12 -4.77 19.85 -5.13
CA GLY A 12 -6.14 20.10 -4.68
C GLY A 12 -7.14 19.04 -5.16
N ASP A 13 -8.40 19.44 -5.29
CA ASP A 13 -9.50 18.50 -5.58
C ASP A 13 -9.26 17.68 -6.84
N TYR A 14 -9.33 16.37 -6.65
CA TYR A 14 -9.10 15.42 -7.72
C TYR A 14 -10.34 15.25 -8.59
N GLN A 15 -10.22 15.56 -9.88
CA GLN A 15 -11.22 15.31 -10.91
C GLN A 15 -10.53 14.77 -12.15
N ARG A 16 -10.88 13.55 -12.58
CA ARG A 16 -10.23 12.85 -13.69
C ARG A 16 -10.50 13.44 -15.07
N ASP A 17 -11.44 14.38 -15.20
CA ASP A 17 -11.86 14.96 -16.49
C ASP A 17 -10.70 15.46 -17.36
N ASN A 18 -9.71 16.11 -16.75
CA ASN A 18 -8.55 16.62 -17.46
C ASN A 18 -7.67 15.47 -17.97
N PHE A 19 -7.52 14.44 -17.17
CA PHE A 19 -6.77 13.24 -17.55
C PHE A 19 -7.46 12.50 -18.69
N ASP A 20 -8.77 12.30 -18.61
CA ASP A 20 -9.55 11.65 -19.68
C ASP A 20 -9.45 12.40 -21.01
N LYS A 21 -9.52 13.77 -20.98
CA LYS A 21 -9.30 14.60 -22.16
C LYS A 21 -7.88 14.48 -22.72
N PHE A 22 -6.89 14.43 -21.84
CA PHE A 22 -5.50 14.22 -22.22
C PHE A 22 -5.31 12.84 -22.88
N LEU A 23 -5.78 11.76 -22.26
CA LEU A 23 -5.66 10.41 -22.80
C LEU A 23 -6.28 10.27 -24.19
N LYS A 24 -7.45 10.90 -24.41
CA LYS A 24 -8.07 10.97 -25.73
C LYS A 24 -7.22 11.74 -26.75
N ALA A 25 -6.64 12.87 -26.35
CA ALA A 25 -5.82 13.72 -27.22
C ALA A 25 -4.53 13.02 -27.67
N VAL A 26 -3.90 12.22 -26.80
CA VAL A 26 -2.68 11.45 -27.12
C VAL A 26 -2.98 10.06 -27.69
N LYS A 27 -4.27 9.71 -27.86
CA LYS A 27 -4.74 8.39 -28.34
C LYS A 27 -4.16 7.25 -27.48
N PHE A 28 -4.20 7.45 -26.15
CA PHE A 28 -3.69 6.47 -25.20
C PHE A 28 -4.34 5.10 -25.37
N SER A 29 -3.51 4.07 -25.26
CA SER A 29 -3.97 2.68 -25.25
C SER A 29 -3.00 1.85 -24.43
N PHE A 30 -3.50 1.21 -23.37
CA PHE A 30 -2.75 0.28 -22.56
C PHE A 30 -3.37 -1.11 -22.69
N LYS A 31 -2.59 -2.09 -23.16
CA LYS A 31 -3.05 -3.45 -23.51
C LYS A 31 -2.28 -4.55 -22.80
N VAL A 32 -1.35 -4.19 -21.92
CA VAL A 32 -0.66 -5.19 -21.11
C VAL A 32 -1.66 -5.82 -20.14
N PRO A 33 -1.80 -7.14 -20.10
CA PRO A 33 -2.66 -7.82 -19.14
C PRO A 33 -2.35 -7.35 -17.72
N SER A 34 -3.36 -6.93 -16.98
CA SER A 34 -3.11 -6.30 -15.69
C SER A 34 -4.16 -6.64 -14.66
N VAL A 35 -3.72 -6.82 -13.41
CA VAL A 35 -4.58 -6.93 -12.23
C VAL A 35 -4.74 -5.55 -11.61
N HIS A 36 -5.97 -5.11 -11.37
CA HIS A 36 -6.28 -3.80 -10.78
C HIS A 36 -6.65 -3.96 -9.31
N ILE A 37 -5.92 -3.30 -8.42
CA ILE A 37 -5.99 -3.53 -6.98
C ILE A 37 -6.44 -2.26 -6.26
N ALA A 38 -7.65 -2.27 -5.70
CA ALA A 38 -8.17 -1.24 -4.80
C ALA A 38 -8.31 -1.78 -3.37
N GLY A 39 -8.45 -0.88 -2.41
CA GLY A 39 -8.61 -1.23 -1.00
C GLY A 39 -8.16 -0.10 -0.09
N SER A 40 -8.45 -0.22 1.20
CA SER A 40 -7.96 0.72 2.21
C SER A 40 -6.54 0.35 2.62
N ASN A 41 -6.32 -0.87 3.06
CA ASN A 41 -5.02 -1.42 3.46
C ASN A 41 -4.71 -2.67 2.64
N GLY A 42 -3.43 -3.08 2.54
CA GLY A 42 -3.02 -4.34 1.92
C GLY A 42 -2.76 -4.30 0.41
N LYS A 43 -3.12 -3.23 -0.30
CA LYS A 43 -2.96 -3.12 -1.77
C LYS A 43 -1.53 -3.41 -2.23
N GLY A 44 -0.57 -2.63 -1.71
CA GLY A 44 0.84 -2.77 -2.08
C GLY A 44 1.46 -4.10 -1.65
N SER A 45 1.04 -4.67 -0.51
CA SER A 45 1.49 -6.00 -0.07
C SER A 45 0.98 -7.11 -0.99
N THR A 46 -0.31 -7.05 -1.36
CA THR A 46 -0.90 -7.99 -2.33
C THR A 46 -0.20 -7.89 -3.70
N ALA A 47 0.01 -6.66 -4.20
CA ALA A 47 0.74 -6.43 -5.44
C ALA A 47 2.16 -7.01 -5.37
N HIS A 48 2.86 -6.84 -4.24
CA HIS A 48 4.21 -7.34 -4.03
C HIS A 48 4.28 -8.88 -4.09
N PHE A 49 3.38 -9.60 -3.41
CA PHE A 49 3.36 -11.07 -3.46
C PHE A 49 3.12 -11.57 -4.88
N LEU A 50 2.22 -10.94 -5.62
CA LEU A 50 1.97 -11.24 -7.02
C LEU A 50 3.20 -10.93 -7.87
N GLU A 51 3.77 -9.73 -7.75
CA GLU A 51 4.97 -9.31 -8.47
C GLU A 51 6.10 -10.32 -8.29
N MET A 52 6.46 -10.63 -7.03
CA MET A 52 7.59 -11.51 -6.71
C MET A 52 7.35 -12.94 -7.20
N SER A 53 6.12 -13.44 -7.10
CA SER A 53 5.78 -14.79 -7.59
C SER A 53 5.95 -14.91 -9.11
N TYR A 54 5.44 -13.93 -9.87
CA TYR A 54 5.53 -13.95 -11.33
C TYR A 54 6.93 -13.63 -11.86
N ILE A 55 7.72 -12.81 -11.14
CA ILE A 55 9.15 -12.63 -11.43
C ILE A 55 9.91 -13.95 -11.28
N ASN A 56 9.67 -14.70 -10.19
CA ASN A 56 10.28 -16.00 -9.97
C ASN A 56 9.87 -17.03 -11.04
N ALA A 57 8.69 -16.90 -11.62
CA ALA A 57 8.23 -17.71 -12.74
C ALA A 57 8.82 -17.29 -14.11
N GLY A 58 9.64 -16.23 -14.14
CA GLY A 58 10.34 -15.78 -15.36
C GLY A 58 9.56 -14.80 -16.21
N TYR A 59 8.39 -14.29 -15.75
CA TYR A 59 7.65 -13.25 -16.46
C TYR A 59 8.31 -11.88 -16.29
N LYS A 60 8.13 -11.03 -17.27
CA LYS A 60 8.48 -9.62 -17.17
C LYS A 60 7.31 -8.86 -16.57
N VAL A 61 7.45 -8.52 -15.31
CA VAL A 61 6.37 -7.96 -14.48
C VAL A 61 6.50 -6.44 -14.36
N GLY A 62 5.42 -5.71 -14.64
CA GLY A 62 5.28 -4.30 -14.26
C GLY A 62 4.52 -4.16 -12.95
N SER A 63 4.93 -3.27 -12.06
CA SER A 63 4.16 -2.90 -10.88
C SER A 63 4.08 -1.39 -10.70
N PHE A 64 2.86 -0.90 -10.39
CA PHE A 64 2.58 0.48 -10.01
C PHE A 64 1.94 0.48 -8.63
N THR A 65 2.68 0.96 -7.64
CA THR A 65 2.28 0.93 -6.23
C THR A 65 2.55 2.28 -5.57
N SER A 66 1.67 2.72 -4.68
CA SER A 66 1.78 4.02 -4.00
C SER A 66 1.34 3.95 -2.52
N PRO A 67 1.85 4.86 -1.67
CA PRO A 67 2.92 5.80 -1.90
C PRO A 67 4.33 5.17 -1.89
N TYR A 68 5.35 5.91 -2.30
CA TYR A 68 6.75 5.49 -2.20
C TYR A 68 7.29 5.66 -0.76
N LEU A 69 8.38 4.96 -0.46
CA LEU A 69 9.09 5.07 0.82
C LEU A 69 10.20 6.12 0.79
N TYR A 70 11.07 6.07 -0.21
CA TYR A 70 12.26 6.92 -0.32
C TYR A 70 12.18 7.83 -1.53
N GLU A 71 11.91 7.26 -2.69
CA GLU A 71 11.98 7.96 -3.96
C GLU A 71 10.78 7.67 -4.85
N ILE A 72 10.30 8.68 -5.55
CA ILE A 72 9.16 8.60 -6.45
C ILE A 72 9.30 7.53 -7.56
N ASN A 73 10.53 7.16 -7.89
CA ASN A 73 10.83 6.08 -8.84
C ASN A 73 10.25 4.74 -8.42
N GLU A 74 10.13 4.50 -7.09
CA GLU A 74 9.61 3.27 -6.51
C GLU A 74 8.15 2.99 -6.87
N LEU A 75 7.41 4.03 -7.28
CA LEU A 75 6.03 3.86 -7.76
C LEU A 75 5.95 2.99 -9.01
N ILE A 76 6.98 3.03 -9.87
CA ILE A 76 7.00 2.41 -11.19
C ILE A 76 8.14 1.43 -11.27
N LYS A 77 7.86 0.14 -11.27
CA LYS A 77 8.89 -0.90 -11.31
C LYS A 77 8.68 -1.87 -12.47
N VAL A 78 9.76 -2.37 -13.01
CA VAL A 78 9.78 -3.53 -13.90
C VAL A 78 10.72 -4.56 -13.29
N ASN A 79 10.21 -5.78 -13.02
CA ASN A 79 10.93 -6.83 -12.31
C ASN A 79 11.54 -6.35 -10.99
N ASN A 80 10.72 -5.70 -10.15
CA ASN A 80 11.09 -5.12 -8.85
C ASN A 80 12.22 -4.06 -8.91
N SER A 81 12.58 -3.59 -10.10
CA SER A 81 13.56 -2.52 -10.30
C SER A 81 12.85 -1.20 -10.62
N PRO A 82 13.05 -0.15 -9.81
CA PRO A 82 12.45 1.17 -10.07
C PRO A 82 12.85 1.73 -11.44
N ILE A 83 11.93 2.48 -12.06
CA ILE A 83 12.22 3.20 -13.31
C ILE A 83 13.44 4.12 -13.13
N SER A 84 14.35 4.15 -14.11
CA SER A 84 15.48 5.07 -14.08
C SER A 84 15.03 6.52 -14.27
N ASP A 85 15.84 7.47 -13.78
CA ASP A 85 15.60 8.89 -14.02
C ASP A 85 15.58 9.22 -15.51
N ASP A 86 16.46 8.60 -16.28
CA ASP A 86 16.54 8.83 -17.73
C ASP A 86 15.28 8.34 -18.45
N ASP A 87 14.77 7.15 -18.12
CA ASP A 87 13.54 6.62 -18.73
C ASP A 87 12.32 7.47 -18.35
N PHE A 88 12.22 7.86 -17.06
CA PHE A 88 11.14 8.76 -16.63
C PHE A 88 11.19 10.09 -17.39
N GLN A 89 12.36 10.74 -17.43
CA GLN A 89 12.53 12.01 -18.12
C GLN A 89 12.27 11.90 -19.63
N LYS A 90 12.67 10.81 -20.26
CA LYS A 90 12.42 10.58 -21.68
C LYS A 90 10.93 10.60 -21.98
N ILE A 91 10.13 9.82 -21.23
CA ILE A 91 8.67 9.80 -21.40
C ILE A 91 8.07 11.16 -21.03
N TYR A 92 8.48 11.74 -19.90
CA TYR A 92 8.00 13.04 -19.46
C TYR A 92 8.19 14.12 -20.52
N LYS A 93 9.41 14.28 -21.07
CA LYS A 93 9.74 15.32 -22.07
C LYS A 93 8.95 15.16 -23.36
N GLU A 94 8.63 13.93 -23.76
CA GLU A 94 7.82 13.65 -24.94
C GLU A 94 6.41 14.24 -24.82
N TYR A 95 5.81 14.22 -23.60
CA TYR A 95 4.43 14.65 -23.36
C TYR A 95 4.31 15.91 -22.49
N GLU A 96 5.39 16.56 -22.09
CA GLU A 96 5.41 17.69 -21.15
C GLU A 96 4.43 18.82 -21.56
N LYS A 97 4.41 19.18 -22.86
CA LYS A 97 3.50 20.22 -23.36
C LYS A 97 2.03 19.85 -23.19
N GLN A 98 1.70 18.58 -23.39
CA GLN A 98 0.35 18.05 -23.22
C GLN A 98 -0.01 17.98 -21.75
N PHE A 99 0.87 17.50 -20.87
CA PHE A 99 0.66 17.49 -19.43
C PHE A 99 0.29 18.88 -18.91
N LYS A 100 1.09 19.88 -19.26
CA LYS A 100 0.85 21.29 -18.88
C LYS A 100 -0.43 21.85 -19.49
N LYS A 101 -0.69 21.57 -20.78
CA LYS A 101 -1.92 22.01 -21.48
C LYS A 101 -3.19 21.52 -20.79
N PHE A 102 -3.20 20.28 -20.34
CA PHE A 102 -4.36 19.66 -19.67
C PHE A 102 -4.34 19.85 -18.16
N ASN A 103 -3.35 20.56 -17.60
CA ASN A 103 -3.22 20.84 -16.17
C ASN A 103 -3.34 19.55 -15.33
N LEU A 104 -2.52 18.55 -15.61
CA LEU A 104 -2.55 17.26 -14.93
C LEU A 104 -2.01 17.37 -13.51
N SER A 105 -2.49 16.51 -12.62
CA SER A 105 -1.90 16.28 -11.30
C SER A 105 -0.63 15.44 -11.41
N GLU A 106 0.18 15.46 -10.35
CA GLU A 106 1.38 14.63 -10.24
C GLU A 106 1.08 13.15 -10.46
N PHE A 107 0.08 12.63 -9.75
CA PHE A 107 -0.31 11.22 -9.84
C PHE A 107 -0.86 10.83 -11.23
N GLU A 108 -1.54 11.74 -11.94
CA GLU A 108 -1.96 11.51 -13.34
C GLU A 108 -0.76 11.40 -14.29
N VAL A 109 0.27 12.23 -14.09
CA VAL A 109 1.52 12.16 -14.87
C VAL A 109 2.26 10.88 -14.58
N GLU A 110 2.41 10.51 -13.30
CA GLU A 110 3.05 9.26 -12.87
C GLU A 110 2.35 8.03 -13.43
N THR A 111 1.01 8.01 -13.36
CA THR A 111 0.20 6.93 -13.95
C THR A 111 0.43 6.79 -15.45
N PHE A 112 0.43 7.90 -16.18
CA PHE A 112 0.68 7.86 -17.63
C PHE A 112 2.10 7.39 -17.95
N VAL A 113 3.11 7.87 -17.20
CA VAL A 113 4.51 7.43 -17.35
C VAL A 113 4.63 5.93 -17.07
N ALA A 114 3.99 5.43 -16.01
CA ALA A 114 4.00 4.00 -15.65
C ALA A 114 3.47 3.13 -16.78
N PHE A 115 2.28 3.41 -17.30
CA PHE A 115 1.66 2.62 -18.34
C PHE A 115 2.43 2.70 -19.68
N THR A 116 2.99 3.86 -20.00
CA THR A 116 3.86 4.04 -21.16
C THR A 116 5.14 3.22 -20.99
N TYR A 117 5.77 3.27 -19.82
CA TYR A 117 6.98 2.51 -19.52
C TYR A 117 6.76 1.00 -19.56
N PHE A 118 5.66 0.49 -19.00
CA PHE A 118 5.32 -0.93 -19.05
C PHE A 118 5.10 -1.43 -20.47
N THR A 119 4.42 -0.61 -21.30
CA THR A 119 4.22 -0.91 -22.72
C THR A 119 5.56 -0.94 -23.49
N GLN A 120 6.42 0.08 -23.30
CA GLN A 120 7.73 0.16 -23.94
C GLN A 120 8.66 -0.97 -23.47
N SER A 121 8.57 -1.33 -22.20
CA SER A 121 9.32 -2.43 -21.59
C SER A 121 8.82 -3.81 -22.04
N LYS A 122 7.65 -3.90 -22.70
CA LYS A 122 7.01 -5.15 -23.08
C LYS A 122 6.79 -6.08 -21.89
N CYS A 123 6.18 -5.57 -20.83
CA CYS A 123 5.78 -6.39 -19.70
C CYS A 123 4.77 -7.45 -20.13
N ASP A 124 4.88 -8.65 -19.59
CA ASP A 124 3.94 -9.76 -19.84
C ASP A 124 2.66 -9.59 -19.03
N ILE A 125 2.79 -9.07 -17.78
CA ILE A 125 1.70 -8.81 -16.84
C ILE A 125 2.05 -7.62 -15.97
N CYS A 126 1.01 -6.88 -15.51
CA CYS A 126 1.19 -5.78 -14.56
C CYS A 126 0.27 -5.90 -13.35
N PHE A 127 0.74 -5.44 -12.19
CA PHE A 127 -0.03 -5.29 -10.96
C PHE A 127 -0.16 -3.81 -10.62
N ILE A 128 -1.38 -3.29 -10.70
CA ILE A 128 -1.67 -1.85 -10.66
C ILE A 128 -2.47 -1.54 -9.40
N GLU A 129 -1.86 -0.83 -8.46
CA GLU A 129 -2.50 -0.32 -7.26
C GLU A 129 -3.20 1.01 -7.54
N CYS A 130 -4.47 1.16 -7.11
CA CYS A 130 -5.15 2.46 -7.06
C CYS A 130 -4.50 3.37 -6.03
N GLY A 131 -4.30 4.63 -6.38
CA GLY A 131 -3.81 5.63 -5.44
C GLY A 131 -4.85 5.96 -4.36
N MET A 132 -6.10 6.20 -4.77
CA MET A 132 -7.21 6.53 -3.86
C MET A 132 -8.56 6.11 -4.44
N GLY A 133 -9.33 5.34 -3.65
CA GLY A 133 -10.66 4.92 -4.05
C GLY A 133 -10.64 3.87 -5.16
N GLY A 134 -11.20 4.18 -6.31
CA GLY A 134 -11.29 3.31 -7.49
C GLY A 134 -11.96 4.00 -8.68
N ALA A 135 -13.23 4.37 -8.57
CA ALA A 135 -14.07 4.89 -9.66
C ALA A 135 -13.41 6.04 -10.45
N PHE A 136 -12.85 7.01 -9.75
CA PHE A 136 -12.21 8.19 -10.33
C PHE A 136 -10.67 8.16 -10.24
N ASP A 137 -10.09 7.05 -9.79
CA ASP A 137 -8.64 6.95 -9.70
C ASP A 137 -7.97 7.10 -11.09
N ALA A 138 -6.79 7.72 -11.13
CA ALA A 138 -6.07 7.90 -12.39
C ALA A 138 -5.72 6.56 -13.04
N THR A 139 -5.50 5.51 -12.23
CA THR A 139 -5.21 4.18 -12.73
C THR A 139 -6.40 3.52 -13.43
N ASN A 140 -7.63 3.99 -13.21
CA ASN A 140 -8.85 3.35 -13.72
C ASN A 140 -9.14 3.70 -15.21
N VAL A 141 -8.16 3.46 -16.07
CA VAL A 141 -8.17 3.84 -17.51
C VAL A 141 -7.82 2.69 -18.45
N PHE A 142 -7.90 1.45 -17.99
CA PHE A 142 -7.67 0.23 -18.75
C PHE A 142 -8.70 -0.85 -18.40
N ASP A 143 -8.70 -1.94 -19.15
CA ASP A 143 -9.54 -3.11 -18.88
C ASP A 143 -8.67 -4.18 -18.19
N PRO A 144 -8.87 -4.43 -16.88
CA PRO A 144 -8.12 -5.44 -16.14
C PRO A 144 -8.55 -6.86 -16.50
N ILE A 145 -7.65 -7.84 -16.28
CA ILE A 145 -7.99 -9.28 -16.36
C ILE A 145 -8.57 -9.80 -15.04
N LEU A 146 -8.34 -9.07 -13.94
CA LEU A 146 -8.82 -9.37 -12.60
C LEU A 146 -8.89 -8.07 -11.80
N CYS A 147 -9.96 -7.87 -11.03
CA CYS A 147 -10.09 -6.80 -10.05
C CYS A 147 -9.90 -7.34 -8.64
N VAL A 148 -9.35 -6.52 -7.75
CA VAL A 148 -9.10 -6.90 -6.35
C VAL A 148 -9.58 -5.80 -5.42
N ILE A 149 -10.32 -6.17 -4.36
CA ILE A 149 -10.63 -5.31 -3.22
C ILE A 149 -9.99 -5.92 -1.98
N THR A 150 -8.89 -5.35 -1.49
CA THR A 150 -8.13 -5.93 -0.38
C THR A 150 -8.82 -5.77 0.97
N SER A 151 -9.26 -4.57 1.28
CA SER A 151 -10.01 -4.23 2.50
C SER A 151 -10.81 -2.95 2.29
N VAL A 152 -11.79 -2.70 3.16
CA VAL A 152 -12.59 -1.46 3.16
C VAL A 152 -12.73 -0.93 4.57
N SER A 153 -12.29 0.31 4.79
CA SER A 153 -12.44 1.01 6.07
C SER A 153 -12.71 2.50 5.86
N LEU A 154 -13.09 3.19 6.93
CA LEU A 154 -13.29 4.64 6.90
C LEU A 154 -11.94 5.35 6.71
N GLU A 155 -11.74 5.82 5.49
CA GLU A 155 -10.59 6.63 5.09
C GLU A 155 -10.96 7.64 4.02
N HIS A 156 -10.20 8.69 3.87
CA HIS A 156 -10.43 9.72 2.84
C HIS A 156 -11.88 10.20 2.75
N THR A 157 -12.55 10.34 3.91
CA THR A 157 -14.00 10.60 4.01
C THR A 157 -14.44 11.93 3.40
N ALA A 158 -13.51 12.84 3.12
CA ALA A 158 -13.76 14.08 2.37
C ALA A 158 -13.99 13.83 0.88
N TYR A 159 -13.55 12.69 0.34
CA TYR A 159 -13.56 12.38 -1.11
C TYR A 159 -14.35 11.10 -1.45
N LEU A 160 -14.24 10.06 -0.63
CA LEU A 160 -14.77 8.73 -0.96
C LEU A 160 -16.15 8.46 -0.37
N GLY A 161 -16.63 9.30 0.56
CA GLY A 161 -17.88 9.09 1.26
C GLY A 161 -17.71 9.04 2.77
N LYS A 162 -18.82 9.10 3.50
CA LYS A 162 -18.87 9.18 4.98
C LYS A 162 -19.16 7.84 5.65
N THR A 163 -19.55 6.84 4.87
CA THR A 163 -19.88 5.48 5.33
C THR A 163 -18.95 4.46 4.69
N VAL A 164 -18.84 3.29 5.30
CA VAL A 164 -18.08 2.17 4.76
C VAL A 164 -18.70 1.69 3.43
N ALA A 165 -20.02 1.70 3.31
CA ALA A 165 -20.72 1.33 2.09
C ALA A 165 -20.38 2.27 0.91
N GLU A 166 -20.41 3.61 1.14
CA GLU A 166 -20.04 4.59 0.10
C GLU A 166 -18.59 4.39 -0.37
N ILE A 167 -17.67 4.16 0.57
CA ILE A 167 -16.25 3.90 0.25
C ILE A 167 -16.10 2.58 -0.51
N ALA A 168 -16.83 1.54 -0.11
CA ALA A 168 -16.83 0.25 -0.79
C ALA A 168 -17.33 0.37 -2.24
N TYR A 169 -18.43 1.06 -2.46
CA TYR A 169 -18.99 1.31 -3.79
C TYR A 169 -18.02 2.12 -4.67
N HIS A 170 -17.39 3.15 -4.07
CA HIS A 170 -16.37 3.92 -4.79
C HIS A 170 -15.16 3.06 -5.20
N LYS A 171 -14.69 2.15 -4.32
CA LYS A 171 -13.61 1.21 -4.66
C LYS A 171 -14.04 0.22 -5.74
N ALA A 172 -15.27 -0.27 -5.69
CA ALA A 172 -15.84 -1.15 -6.71
C ALA A 172 -15.94 -0.51 -8.10
N GLY A 173 -15.77 0.80 -8.23
CA GLY A 173 -15.71 1.48 -9.52
C GLY A 173 -14.57 1.05 -10.46
N ILE A 174 -13.69 0.16 -10.00
CA ILE A 174 -12.70 -0.53 -10.86
C ILE A 174 -13.27 -1.76 -11.58
N PHE A 175 -14.47 -2.23 -11.21
CA PHE A 175 -15.07 -3.41 -11.81
C PHE A 175 -15.34 -3.21 -13.30
N ARG A 176 -15.31 -4.30 -14.05
CA ARG A 176 -15.64 -4.34 -15.46
C ARG A 176 -16.57 -5.51 -15.72
N ASP A 177 -17.36 -5.40 -16.78
CA ASP A 177 -18.30 -6.45 -17.17
C ASP A 177 -17.61 -7.79 -17.36
N GLU A 178 -18.10 -8.79 -16.63
CA GLU A 178 -17.64 -10.17 -16.68
C GLU A 178 -16.18 -10.41 -16.20
N VAL A 179 -15.47 -9.38 -15.73
CA VAL A 179 -14.12 -9.52 -15.16
C VAL A 179 -14.25 -9.98 -13.70
N PRO A 180 -13.61 -11.10 -13.29
CA PRO A 180 -13.72 -11.60 -11.92
C PRO A 180 -13.14 -10.63 -10.90
N VAL A 181 -13.63 -10.72 -9.66
CA VAL A 181 -13.21 -9.89 -8.54
C VAL A 181 -12.79 -10.75 -7.36
N VAL A 182 -11.58 -10.57 -6.85
CA VAL A 182 -11.13 -11.13 -5.56
C VAL A 182 -11.38 -10.11 -4.45
N VAL A 183 -11.99 -10.56 -3.34
CA VAL A 183 -12.30 -9.70 -2.20
C VAL A 183 -11.69 -10.29 -0.94
N GLY A 184 -10.94 -9.47 -0.21
CA GLY A 184 -10.38 -9.80 1.09
C GLY A 184 -11.43 -9.78 2.21
N LYS A 185 -10.97 -9.74 3.46
CA LYS A 185 -11.85 -9.62 4.61
C LYS A 185 -12.41 -8.21 4.73
N ILE A 186 -13.70 -8.07 4.60
CA ILE A 186 -14.44 -6.80 4.68
C ILE A 186 -15.64 -6.93 5.63
N SER A 187 -16.17 -5.80 6.10
CA SER A 187 -17.38 -5.79 6.93
C SER A 187 -18.63 -6.13 6.10
N GLU A 188 -19.70 -6.57 6.77
CA GLU A 188 -21.00 -6.84 6.13
C GLU A 188 -21.54 -5.62 5.38
N GLU A 189 -21.38 -4.42 5.95
CA GLU A 189 -21.78 -3.17 5.31
C GLU A 189 -21.03 -2.95 3.96
N ALA A 190 -19.72 -3.17 3.95
CA ALA A 190 -18.92 -3.09 2.73
C ALA A 190 -19.31 -4.18 1.72
N GLU A 191 -19.58 -5.38 2.21
CA GLU A 191 -19.92 -6.53 1.36
C GLU A 191 -21.19 -6.30 0.55
N LEU A 192 -22.23 -5.74 1.18
CA LEU A 192 -23.48 -5.42 0.48
C LEU A 192 -23.25 -4.46 -0.68
N ALA A 193 -22.46 -3.40 -0.49
CA ALA A 193 -22.14 -2.46 -1.54
C ALA A 193 -21.29 -3.09 -2.67
N ILE A 194 -20.34 -3.96 -2.33
CA ILE A 194 -19.54 -4.71 -3.32
C ILE A 194 -20.42 -5.68 -4.12
N LEU A 195 -21.38 -6.37 -3.49
CA LEU A 195 -22.31 -7.26 -4.17
C LEU A 195 -23.23 -6.50 -5.13
N GLU A 196 -23.69 -5.32 -4.74
CA GLU A 196 -24.50 -4.46 -5.61
C GLU A 196 -23.72 -4.07 -6.86
N ALA A 197 -22.51 -3.52 -6.69
CA ALA A 197 -21.62 -3.16 -7.82
C ALA A 197 -21.27 -4.36 -8.70
N ALA A 198 -21.01 -5.54 -8.12
CA ALA A 198 -20.75 -6.76 -8.88
C ALA A 198 -21.94 -7.21 -9.72
N SER A 199 -23.17 -7.03 -9.19
CA SER A 199 -24.39 -7.32 -9.94
C SER A 199 -24.56 -6.41 -11.15
N GLU A 200 -24.23 -5.12 -11.02
CA GLU A 200 -24.27 -4.15 -12.13
C GLU A 200 -23.36 -4.56 -13.29
N HIS A 201 -22.17 -5.10 -12.96
CA HIS A 201 -21.16 -5.56 -13.91
C HIS A 201 -21.26 -7.05 -14.27
N ARG A 202 -22.26 -7.78 -13.77
CA ARG A 202 -22.44 -9.23 -14.01
C ARG A 202 -21.15 -10.02 -13.72
N THR A 203 -20.37 -9.56 -12.75
CA THR A 203 -19.11 -10.17 -12.38
C THR A 203 -19.24 -11.12 -11.20
N LYS A 204 -18.30 -12.09 -11.11
CA LYS A 204 -18.23 -13.03 -10.00
C LYS A 204 -17.29 -12.53 -8.92
N ILE A 205 -17.76 -12.63 -7.68
CA ILE A 205 -16.94 -12.34 -6.49
C ILE A 205 -16.36 -13.64 -5.94
N HIS A 206 -15.07 -13.60 -5.67
CA HIS A 206 -14.28 -14.67 -5.06
C HIS A 206 -13.72 -14.14 -3.74
N ARG A 207 -14.08 -14.82 -2.65
CA ARG A 207 -13.64 -14.42 -1.30
C ARG A 207 -12.48 -15.29 -0.89
N ILE A 208 -11.53 -14.69 -0.18
CA ILE A 208 -10.50 -15.47 0.49
C ILE A 208 -11.13 -16.36 1.56
N VAL A 209 -10.50 -17.51 1.78
CA VAL A 209 -10.82 -18.43 2.87
C VAL A 209 -9.76 -18.35 3.97
N GLU A 210 -10.07 -18.86 5.16
CA GLU A 210 -9.07 -18.92 6.23
C GLU A 210 -7.94 -19.90 5.85
N PRO A 211 -6.69 -19.50 6.06
CA PRO A 211 -5.56 -20.38 5.80
C PRO A 211 -5.54 -21.56 6.78
N ALA A 212 -5.17 -22.72 6.29
CA ALA A 212 -5.00 -23.92 7.10
C ALA A 212 -3.58 -24.00 7.67
N LYS A 213 -3.44 -24.64 8.85
CA LYS A 213 -2.14 -24.88 9.51
C LYS A 213 -1.33 -23.60 9.76
N LEU A 214 -2.01 -22.46 9.99
CA LEU A 214 -1.34 -21.21 10.30
C LEU A 214 -0.48 -21.36 11.55
N THR A 215 0.82 -21.16 11.39
CA THR A 215 1.81 -21.30 12.45
C THR A 215 2.74 -20.08 12.46
N LEU A 216 2.96 -19.55 13.65
CA LEU A 216 3.95 -18.53 13.90
C LEU A 216 5.35 -19.15 13.81
N ILE A 217 6.24 -18.54 13.04
CA ILE A 217 7.65 -18.91 12.93
C ILE A 217 8.53 -17.72 13.31
N ASP A 218 9.83 -17.94 13.45
CA ASP A 218 10.78 -16.93 13.94
C ASP A 218 10.68 -15.58 13.19
N LYS A 219 10.62 -15.63 11.86
CA LYS A 219 10.59 -14.44 11.01
C LYS A 219 9.21 -14.06 10.45
N GLY A 220 8.16 -14.80 10.79
CA GLY A 220 6.85 -14.54 10.19
C GLY A 220 5.85 -15.66 10.39
N TYR A 221 5.25 -16.13 9.31
CA TYR A 221 4.19 -17.13 9.30
C TYR A 221 4.44 -18.24 8.29
N SER A 222 4.01 -19.44 8.63
CA SER A 222 3.87 -20.57 7.70
C SER A 222 2.42 -21.03 7.71
N PHE A 223 1.85 -21.31 6.53
CA PHE A 223 0.47 -21.78 6.40
C PHE A 223 0.27 -22.53 5.06
N SER A 224 -0.89 -23.17 4.92
CA SER A 224 -1.37 -23.71 3.65
C SER A 224 -2.64 -22.98 3.23
N TYR A 225 -2.82 -22.74 1.96
CA TYR A 225 -4.01 -22.08 1.41
C TYR A 225 -4.53 -22.90 0.23
N GLU A 226 -5.74 -23.50 0.38
CA GLU A 226 -6.34 -24.36 -0.63
C GLU A 226 -5.36 -25.41 -1.20
N VAL A 227 -4.97 -25.24 -2.47
CA VAL A 227 -4.04 -26.13 -3.18
C VAL A 227 -2.56 -25.77 -2.99
N TYR A 228 -2.26 -24.71 -2.27
CA TYR A 228 -0.91 -24.20 -2.04
C TYR A 228 -0.41 -24.60 -0.64
N PRO A 229 0.43 -25.66 -0.53
CA PRO A 229 1.01 -26.06 0.74
C PRO A 229 2.21 -25.20 1.12
N ASP A 230 2.52 -25.16 2.41
CA ASP A 230 3.78 -24.69 2.97
C ASP A 230 4.20 -23.29 2.48
N ILE A 231 3.24 -22.38 2.42
CA ILE A 231 3.51 -20.98 2.15
C ILE A 231 4.20 -20.36 3.36
N VAL A 232 5.34 -19.70 3.13
CA VAL A 232 6.09 -18.96 4.14
C VAL A 232 6.07 -17.48 3.79
N VAL A 233 5.73 -16.66 4.77
CA VAL A 233 5.80 -15.19 4.66
C VAL A 233 6.74 -14.68 5.74
N ASN A 234 7.88 -14.13 5.33
CA ASN A 234 8.91 -13.58 6.21
C ASN A 234 8.55 -12.14 6.64
N ASN A 235 7.45 -12.00 7.36
CA ASN A 235 7.02 -10.72 7.90
C ASN A 235 6.29 -10.94 9.23
N LEU A 236 6.56 -10.08 10.21
CA LEU A 236 6.03 -10.23 11.56
C LEU A 236 4.57 -9.79 11.70
N ALA A 237 4.01 -9.07 10.75
CA ALA A 237 2.66 -8.54 10.83
C ALA A 237 1.60 -9.63 10.63
N ASP A 238 0.63 -9.74 11.53
CA ASP A 238 -0.49 -10.70 11.41
C ASP A 238 -1.33 -10.41 10.17
N TYR A 239 -1.56 -9.13 9.87
CA TYR A 239 -2.38 -8.69 8.74
C TYR A 239 -1.79 -9.05 7.37
N ILE A 240 -0.50 -9.38 7.30
CA ILE A 240 0.16 -9.76 6.05
C ILE A 240 -0.34 -11.13 5.53
N VAL A 241 -0.85 -11.97 6.42
CA VAL A 241 -1.41 -13.28 6.05
C VAL A 241 -2.67 -13.11 5.20
N ASP A 242 -3.52 -12.14 5.54
CA ASP A 242 -4.72 -11.82 4.75
C ASP A 242 -4.31 -11.32 3.35
N ASP A 243 -3.32 -10.43 3.26
CA ASP A 243 -2.81 -9.91 1.98
C ASP A 243 -2.19 -11.04 1.12
N ALA A 244 -1.51 -11.99 1.78
CA ALA A 244 -0.97 -13.19 1.13
C ALA A 244 -2.09 -14.10 0.62
N CYS A 245 -3.14 -14.33 1.39
CA CYS A 245 -4.30 -15.11 0.95
C CYS A 245 -5.01 -14.47 -0.27
N ILE A 246 -5.12 -13.13 -0.29
CA ILE A 246 -5.66 -12.40 -1.44
C ILE A 246 -4.79 -12.64 -2.69
N ALA A 247 -3.48 -12.56 -2.56
CA ALA A 247 -2.56 -12.81 -3.66
C ALA A 247 -2.65 -14.25 -4.19
N LEU A 248 -2.76 -15.25 -3.28
CA LEU A 248 -2.96 -16.66 -3.67
C LEU A 248 -4.28 -16.87 -4.39
N GLU A 249 -5.36 -16.21 -3.94
CA GLU A 249 -6.65 -16.27 -4.64
C GLU A 249 -6.57 -15.63 -6.02
N CYS A 250 -5.85 -14.49 -6.16
CA CYS A 250 -5.60 -13.90 -7.47
C CYS A 250 -4.86 -14.87 -8.40
N ILE A 251 -3.82 -15.55 -7.92
CA ILE A 251 -3.08 -16.55 -8.69
C ILE A 251 -4.02 -17.67 -9.16
N ASN A 252 -4.97 -18.13 -8.33
CA ASN A 252 -5.94 -19.14 -8.71
C ASN A 252 -6.70 -18.78 -10.00
N TYR A 253 -6.99 -17.49 -10.20
CA TYR A 253 -7.75 -17.01 -11.35
C TYR A 253 -6.92 -16.73 -12.58
N ILE A 254 -5.68 -16.33 -12.43
CA ILE A 254 -4.85 -15.93 -13.57
C ILE A 254 -3.86 -17.01 -14.02
N LYS A 255 -3.68 -18.11 -13.24
CA LYS A 255 -2.70 -19.16 -13.52
C LYS A 255 -2.94 -19.92 -14.83
N ASP A 256 -4.17 -19.98 -15.32
CA ASP A 256 -4.46 -20.63 -16.61
C ASP A 256 -3.95 -19.79 -17.79
N GLN A 257 -3.98 -18.47 -17.66
CA GLN A 257 -3.44 -17.53 -18.64
C GLN A 257 -1.93 -17.27 -18.41
N PHE A 258 -1.51 -17.27 -17.15
CA PHE A 258 -0.11 -17.05 -16.71
C PHE A 258 0.33 -18.22 -15.83
N PRO A 259 0.72 -19.37 -16.39
CA PRO A 259 1.12 -20.55 -15.63
C PRO A 259 2.29 -20.27 -14.69
N ILE A 260 2.16 -20.76 -13.44
CA ILE A 260 3.15 -20.59 -12.38
C ILE A 260 3.23 -21.85 -11.53
N SER A 261 4.44 -22.28 -11.15
CA SER A 261 4.63 -23.43 -10.27
C SER A 261 4.46 -23.06 -8.79
N ILE A 262 4.20 -24.07 -7.95
CA ILE A 262 4.09 -23.89 -6.50
C ILE A 262 5.42 -23.37 -5.94
N GLU A 263 6.56 -23.85 -6.41
CA GLU A 263 7.88 -23.45 -5.97
C GLU A 263 8.14 -21.94 -6.26
N ASN A 264 7.69 -21.44 -7.41
CA ASN A 264 7.79 -20.02 -7.75
C ASN A 264 6.91 -19.14 -6.85
N ILE A 265 5.71 -19.63 -6.50
CA ILE A 265 4.81 -18.97 -5.55
C ILE A 265 5.48 -18.92 -4.17
N GLN A 266 5.95 -20.07 -3.65
CA GLN A 266 6.62 -20.15 -2.35
C GLN A 266 7.83 -19.22 -2.30
N ALA A 267 8.67 -19.20 -3.34
CA ALA A 267 9.82 -18.30 -3.42
C ALA A 267 9.42 -16.82 -3.42
N GLY A 268 8.34 -16.47 -4.13
CA GLY A 268 7.83 -15.09 -4.16
C GLY A 268 7.30 -14.63 -2.80
N PHE A 269 6.57 -15.49 -2.10
CA PHE A 269 5.99 -15.19 -0.79
C PHE A 269 7.03 -15.13 0.34
N ALA A 270 8.10 -15.92 0.23
CA ALA A 270 9.20 -15.91 1.19
C ALA A 270 10.17 -14.73 1.02
N SER A 271 9.95 -13.83 0.06
CA SER A 271 10.83 -12.68 -0.15
C SER A 271 10.74 -11.67 1.01
N ASP A 272 11.89 -11.17 1.48
CA ASP A 272 12.00 -10.25 2.64
C ASP A 272 11.86 -8.76 2.26
N THR A 273 11.19 -8.41 1.17
CA THR A 273 11.26 -7.04 0.61
C THR A 273 10.09 -6.12 0.94
N LEU A 274 9.16 -6.52 1.84
CA LEU A 274 8.04 -5.68 2.29
C LEU A 274 8.47 -4.63 3.31
N VAL A 275 9.24 -3.64 2.85
CA VAL A 275 9.74 -2.55 3.69
C VAL A 275 8.60 -1.63 4.13
N GLY A 276 8.65 -1.16 5.39
CA GLY A 276 7.60 -0.32 5.98
C GLY A 276 6.36 -1.09 6.44
N ARG A 277 6.44 -2.42 6.54
CA ARG A 277 5.42 -3.32 7.12
C ARG A 277 6.09 -4.19 8.17
N MET A 278 5.95 -3.83 9.45
CA MET A 278 6.62 -4.48 10.59
C MET A 278 8.11 -4.80 10.29
N THR A 279 8.81 -3.84 9.69
CA THR A 279 10.23 -3.98 9.36
C THR A 279 11.06 -3.95 10.64
N VAL A 280 11.82 -5.00 10.86
CA VAL A 280 12.84 -5.04 11.93
C VAL A 280 14.11 -4.37 11.40
N LEU A 281 14.64 -3.39 12.11
CA LEU A 281 15.85 -2.70 11.68
C LEU A 281 17.06 -3.65 11.76
N SER A 282 17.81 -3.78 10.65
CA SER A 282 18.92 -4.75 10.55
C SER A 282 20.04 -4.52 11.57
N LYS A 283 20.30 -3.27 11.93
CA LYS A 283 21.34 -2.88 12.91
C LYS A 283 20.87 -2.99 14.36
N ASP A 284 19.57 -2.95 14.62
CA ASP A 284 18.99 -3.06 15.96
C ASP A 284 17.62 -3.75 15.90
N LYS A 285 17.58 -5.01 16.33
CA LYS A 285 16.38 -5.85 16.30
C LYS A 285 15.26 -5.38 17.24
N HIS A 286 15.53 -4.44 18.14
CA HIS A 286 14.54 -3.84 19.02
C HIS A 286 13.85 -2.62 18.40
N ILE A 287 14.22 -2.22 17.19
CA ILE A 287 13.54 -1.15 16.45
C ILE A 287 12.65 -1.79 15.40
N LEU A 288 11.34 -1.54 15.56
CA LEU A 288 10.26 -1.99 14.68
C LEU A 288 9.68 -0.80 13.94
N ILE A 289 9.50 -0.90 12.62
CA ILE A 289 9.01 0.20 11.81
C ILE A 289 7.82 -0.26 10.98
N ASP A 290 6.69 0.46 11.11
CA ASP A 290 5.44 0.15 10.40
C ASP A 290 4.77 1.41 9.86
N GLY A 291 4.23 1.33 8.66
CA GLY A 291 3.58 2.43 7.97
C GLY A 291 2.07 2.57 8.24
N ALA A 292 1.54 2.02 9.32
CA ALA A 292 0.13 2.19 9.70
C ALA A 292 -0.21 3.68 9.82
N HIS A 293 -1.25 4.12 9.09
CA HIS A 293 -1.57 5.54 8.92
C HIS A 293 -3.07 5.85 8.95
N ASN A 294 -3.89 4.89 9.34
CA ASN A 294 -5.32 5.02 9.56
C ASN A 294 -5.75 4.20 10.78
N PRO A 295 -6.96 4.42 11.32
CA PRO A 295 -7.41 3.72 12.54
C PRO A 295 -7.37 2.20 12.43
N GLU A 296 -7.81 1.62 11.30
CA GLU A 296 -7.78 0.16 11.10
C GLU A 296 -6.35 -0.38 11.04
N GLY A 297 -5.44 0.29 10.30
CA GLY A 297 -4.04 -0.08 10.25
C GLY A 297 -3.38 -0.06 11.62
N CYS A 298 -3.63 0.98 12.42
CA CYS A 298 -3.14 1.06 13.81
C CYS A 298 -3.75 -0.02 14.71
N TYR A 299 -5.03 -0.39 14.52
CA TYR A 299 -5.66 -1.50 15.24
C TYR A 299 -4.98 -2.84 14.91
N LYS A 300 -4.82 -3.16 13.63
CA LYS A 300 -4.14 -4.40 13.19
C LYS A 300 -2.69 -4.46 13.65
N LEU A 301 -1.98 -3.33 13.62
CA LEU A 301 -0.64 -3.22 14.16
C LEU A 301 -0.62 -3.50 15.67
N ALA A 302 -1.55 -2.94 16.42
CA ALA A 302 -1.67 -3.19 17.85
C ALA A 302 -1.91 -4.68 18.15
N GLN A 303 -2.80 -5.34 17.41
CA GLN A 303 -3.02 -6.79 17.55
C GLN A 303 -1.74 -7.59 17.29
N THR A 304 -1.01 -7.28 16.22
CA THR A 304 0.28 -7.91 15.91
C THR A 304 1.27 -7.75 17.06
N ILE A 305 1.43 -6.53 17.58
CA ILE A 305 2.37 -6.27 18.67
C ILE A 305 1.99 -7.05 19.92
N MET A 306 0.72 -7.00 20.32
CA MET A 306 0.24 -7.71 21.51
C MET A 306 0.35 -9.23 21.40
N SER A 307 0.20 -9.79 20.20
CA SER A 307 0.33 -11.23 19.99
C SER A 307 1.77 -11.74 20.02
N ARG A 308 2.74 -10.89 19.66
CA ARG A 308 4.16 -11.29 19.51
C ARG A 308 5.08 -10.80 20.61
N PHE A 309 4.76 -9.68 21.23
CA PHE A 309 5.62 -9.00 22.21
C PHE A 309 4.94 -8.89 23.57
N ASP A 310 4.09 -9.86 23.93
CA ASP A 310 3.38 -9.89 25.19
C ASP A 310 4.33 -9.73 26.39
N GLY A 311 3.96 -8.81 27.30
CA GLY A 311 4.73 -8.50 28.51
C GLY A 311 5.99 -7.67 28.28
N ASN A 312 6.33 -7.29 27.05
CA ASN A 312 7.50 -6.47 26.76
C ASN A 312 7.23 -4.98 26.98
N ASN A 313 8.29 -4.26 27.34
CA ASN A 313 8.26 -2.81 27.35
C ASN A 313 8.41 -2.29 25.91
N ILE A 314 7.45 -1.48 25.48
CA ILE A 314 7.43 -0.91 24.14
C ILE A 314 7.25 0.59 24.25
N HIS A 315 8.11 1.34 23.57
CA HIS A 315 7.98 2.78 23.35
C HIS A 315 7.48 3.02 21.94
N ILE A 316 6.49 3.87 21.76
CA ILE A 316 5.96 4.23 20.44
C ILE A 316 6.44 5.63 20.09
N VAL A 317 7.10 5.78 18.94
CA VAL A 317 7.46 7.06 18.33
C VAL A 317 6.51 7.28 17.16
N PHE A 318 5.64 8.29 17.29
CA PHE A 318 4.49 8.45 16.41
C PHE A 318 4.48 9.79 15.67
N ALA A 319 4.36 9.74 14.34
CA ALA A 319 4.11 10.92 13.50
C ALA A 319 3.13 10.63 12.36
N CYS A 320 2.15 11.50 12.16
CA CYS A 320 1.15 11.31 11.09
C CYS A 320 0.85 12.61 10.35
N PHE A 321 0.14 12.49 9.21
CA PHE A 321 -0.33 13.63 8.45
C PHE A 321 -1.56 14.29 9.08
N ARG A 322 -1.77 15.60 8.78
CA ARG A 322 -2.86 16.42 9.32
C ARG A 322 -4.25 15.91 8.98
N ASP A 323 -4.41 15.25 7.83
CA ASP A 323 -5.68 14.72 7.33
C ASP A 323 -6.12 13.40 8.00
N LYS A 324 -5.30 12.83 8.90
CA LYS A 324 -5.58 11.55 9.54
C LYS A 324 -6.36 11.69 10.86
N ASN A 325 -7.15 10.68 11.19
CA ASN A 325 -7.92 10.64 12.43
C ASN A 325 -7.00 10.25 13.60
N LEU A 326 -6.30 11.26 14.15
CA LEU A 326 -5.29 11.11 15.20
C LEU A 326 -5.85 10.42 16.44
N GLU A 327 -7.01 10.87 16.92
CA GLU A 327 -7.62 10.36 18.16
C GLU A 327 -7.83 8.84 18.11
N ARG A 328 -8.44 8.34 17.03
CA ARG A 328 -8.68 6.90 16.88
C ARG A 328 -7.40 6.11 16.65
N MET A 329 -6.40 6.69 15.98
CA MET A 329 -5.11 6.03 15.80
C MET A 329 -4.39 5.88 17.14
N LEU A 330 -4.32 6.95 17.95
CA LEU A 330 -3.70 6.90 19.28
C LEU A 330 -4.46 5.99 20.24
N ALA A 331 -5.80 6.00 20.21
CA ALA A 331 -6.61 5.09 21.03
C ALA A 331 -6.33 3.61 20.72
N ASN A 332 -6.10 3.26 19.45
CA ASN A 332 -5.72 1.91 19.07
C ASN A 332 -4.29 1.54 19.51
N LEU A 333 -3.33 2.45 19.33
CA LEU A 333 -1.94 2.23 19.75
C LEU A 333 -1.78 2.24 21.28
N GLY A 334 -2.61 3.00 22.00
CA GLY A 334 -2.67 3.03 23.46
C GLY A 334 -3.06 1.68 24.09
N GLN A 335 -3.62 0.73 23.32
CA GLN A 335 -3.83 -0.65 23.79
C GLN A 335 -2.50 -1.40 24.00
N ILE A 336 -1.43 -1.01 23.30
CA ILE A 336 -0.11 -1.62 23.43
C ILE A 336 0.58 -1.08 24.70
N THR A 337 0.66 0.24 24.83
CA THR A 337 1.42 0.94 25.88
C THR A 337 0.96 2.38 26.03
N ASN A 338 1.20 2.96 27.19
CA ASN A 338 1.05 4.40 27.44
C ASN A 338 2.33 5.21 27.14
N LYS A 339 3.44 4.53 26.77
CA LYS A 339 4.71 5.18 26.43
C LYS A 339 4.71 5.61 24.96
N ILE A 340 3.86 6.57 24.62
CA ILE A 340 3.75 7.11 23.24
C ILE A 340 4.32 8.52 23.25
N THR A 341 5.33 8.78 22.41
CA THR A 341 5.87 10.12 22.17
C THR A 341 5.48 10.56 20.76
N LEU A 342 4.80 11.70 20.68
CA LEU A 342 4.44 12.35 19.43
C LEU A 342 5.67 13.07 18.86
N THR A 343 5.82 13.06 17.54
CA THR A 343 6.95 13.73 16.89
C THR A 343 6.57 14.29 15.53
N SER A 344 7.52 14.91 14.86
CA SER A 344 7.41 15.38 13.49
C SER A 344 8.58 14.88 12.62
N PHE A 345 8.45 15.04 11.31
CA PHE A 345 9.51 14.78 10.33
C PHE A 345 9.41 15.77 9.16
N PRO A 346 10.48 15.98 8.39
CA PRO A 346 10.49 16.93 7.27
C PRO A 346 9.51 16.56 6.14
N HIS A 347 8.26 16.99 6.28
CA HIS A 347 7.23 16.81 5.26
C HIS A 347 6.12 17.85 5.45
N GLU A 348 5.68 18.53 4.38
CA GLU A 348 4.72 19.64 4.44
C GLU A 348 3.36 19.28 5.08
N ARG A 349 2.91 18.02 4.93
CA ARG A 349 1.65 17.50 5.50
C ARG A 349 1.82 16.97 6.93
N CYS A 350 3.04 16.86 7.45
CA CYS A 350 3.28 16.34 8.78
C CYS A 350 2.66 17.25 9.85
N ARG A 351 2.12 16.65 10.92
CA ARG A 351 1.73 17.39 12.13
C ARG A 351 2.96 17.90 12.84
N ASN A 352 2.86 19.10 13.40
CA ASN A 352 3.83 19.71 14.31
C ASN A 352 3.24 19.79 15.74
N GLU A 353 3.96 20.39 16.67
CA GLU A 353 3.54 20.53 18.07
C GLU A 353 2.17 21.21 18.22
N ASP A 354 1.93 22.29 17.48
CA ASP A 354 0.64 23.02 17.50
C ASP A 354 -0.53 22.12 17.05
N ASP A 355 -0.31 21.26 16.07
CA ASP A 355 -1.31 20.32 15.57
C ASP A 355 -1.65 19.21 16.58
N TYR A 356 -0.79 18.98 17.58
CA TYR A 356 -0.97 18.03 18.67
C TYR A 356 -1.48 18.66 19.98
N PHE A 357 -1.72 19.96 20.03
CA PHE A 357 -2.03 20.72 21.25
C PHE A 357 -3.06 20.04 22.17
N LEU A 358 -4.14 19.50 21.63
CA LEU A 358 -5.18 18.83 22.43
C LEU A 358 -4.72 17.51 23.09
N PHE A 359 -3.60 16.97 22.67
CA PHE A 359 -3.06 15.69 23.11
C PHE A 359 -1.84 15.82 24.01
N LEU A 360 -1.21 17.04 24.10
CA LEU A 360 0.01 17.27 24.89
C LEU A 360 -0.17 17.13 26.40
N GLY A 361 -1.41 17.05 26.90
CA GLY A 361 -1.68 16.73 28.33
C GLY A 361 -1.59 15.24 28.65
N GLU A 362 -1.67 14.39 27.63
CA GLU A 362 -1.65 12.92 27.72
C GLU A 362 -0.36 12.32 27.14
N TYR A 363 0.17 12.93 26.08
CA TYR A 363 1.36 12.43 25.36
C TYR A 363 2.47 13.49 25.38
N GLU A 364 3.72 13.03 25.47
CA GLU A 364 4.89 13.89 25.29
C GLU A 364 5.10 14.20 23.79
N TYR A 365 5.72 15.35 23.52
CA TYR A 365 6.14 15.74 22.17
C TYR A 365 7.65 15.96 22.12
N ASN A 366 8.29 15.50 21.04
CA ASN A 366 9.70 15.74 20.75
C ASN A 366 9.86 16.01 19.25
N ASP A 367 10.45 17.14 18.87
CA ASP A 367 10.60 17.57 17.48
C ASP A 367 11.73 16.85 16.72
N ASP A 368 12.60 16.11 17.43
CA ASP A 368 13.73 15.36 16.86
C ASP A 368 13.53 13.85 17.02
N ALA A 369 12.81 13.26 16.07
CA ALA A 369 12.51 11.82 16.07
C ALA A 369 13.76 10.94 16.11
N ILE A 370 14.86 11.39 15.49
CA ILE A 370 16.09 10.60 15.36
C ILE A 370 16.81 10.54 16.71
N ASN A 371 17.02 11.69 17.35
CA ASN A 371 17.63 11.74 18.67
C ASN A 371 16.73 11.12 19.74
N LEU A 372 15.40 11.25 19.61
CA LEU A 372 14.44 10.54 20.46
C LEU A 372 14.68 9.02 20.44
N VAL A 373 14.73 8.41 19.25
CA VAL A 373 14.98 6.97 19.12
C VAL A 373 16.33 6.57 19.70
N LYS A 374 17.40 7.35 19.47
CA LYS A 374 18.73 7.10 20.06
C LYS A 374 18.70 7.14 21.59
N ASN A 375 18.09 8.18 22.16
CA ASN A 375 17.96 8.35 23.61
C ASN A 375 17.14 7.21 24.26
N LEU A 376 16.05 6.78 23.58
CA LEU A 376 15.27 5.64 24.06
C LEU A 376 16.11 4.35 24.06
N ARG A 377 16.91 4.11 23.03
CA ARG A 377 17.79 2.92 22.96
C ARG A 377 18.89 2.95 24.03
N GLU A 378 19.46 4.12 24.34
CA GLU A 378 20.48 4.27 25.37
C GLU A 378 19.91 4.06 26.79
N ASN A 379 18.72 4.61 27.05
CA ASN A 379 18.10 4.54 28.39
C ASN A 379 17.33 3.23 28.64
N TYR A 380 16.83 2.58 27.59
CA TYR A 380 16.01 1.38 27.65
C TYR A 380 16.53 0.31 26.67
N PRO A 381 17.72 -0.27 26.90
CA PRO A 381 18.39 -1.15 25.94
C PRO A 381 17.64 -2.47 25.66
N ASP A 382 16.78 -2.91 26.58
CA ASP A 382 16.01 -4.15 26.46
C ASP A 382 14.58 -3.93 25.94
N ASP A 383 14.12 -2.66 25.86
CA ASP A 383 12.78 -2.34 25.39
C ASP A 383 12.75 -2.27 23.86
N TYR A 384 11.57 -2.50 23.30
CA TYR A 384 11.31 -2.29 21.87
C TYR A 384 10.89 -0.86 21.58
N ILE A 385 11.27 -0.34 20.42
CA ILE A 385 10.81 0.93 19.90
C ILE A 385 9.99 0.66 18.63
N LEU A 386 8.70 1.02 18.65
CA LEU A 386 7.81 0.98 17.50
C LEU A 386 7.71 2.37 16.89
N ILE A 387 8.15 2.52 15.66
CA ILE A 387 8.06 3.74 14.85
C ILE A 387 6.89 3.60 13.88
N THR A 388 5.88 4.49 13.97
CA THR A 388 4.66 4.34 13.17
C THR A 388 3.87 5.65 13.02
N GLY A 389 2.74 5.60 12.29
CA GLY A 389 1.79 6.70 12.10
C GLY A 389 1.72 7.20 10.65
N SER A 390 2.72 6.89 9.82
CA SER A 390 2.75 7.23 8.40
C SER A 390 3.76 6.38 7.65
N LEU A 391 3.45 5.97 6.42
CA LEU A 391 4.43 5.28 5.57
C LEU A 391 5.59 6.20 5.19
N ALA A 392 5.32 7.50 4.97
CA ALA A 392 6.37 8.50 4.72
C ALA A 392 7.29 8.68 5.93
N PHE A 393 6.76 8.65 7.15
CA PHE A 393 7.56 8.68 8.38
C PHE A 393 8.39 7.41 8.52
N ALA A 394 7.81 6.25 8.26
CA ALA A 394 8.53 4.97 8.25
C ALA A 394 9.73 5.01 7.28
N GLY A 395 9.52 5.51 6.05
CA GLY A 395 10.58 5.69 5.05
C GLY A 395 11.68 6.64 5.53
N TYR A 396 11.30 7.82 6.04
CA TYR A 396 12.24 8.78 6.60
C TYR A 396 13.13 8.17 7.71
N MET A 397 12.51 7.47 8.66
CA MET A 397 13.25 6.86 9.78
C MET A 397 14.11 5.69 9.32
N LEU A 398 13.64 4.88 8.39
CA LEU A 398 14.44 3.81 7.79
C LEU A 398 15.69 4.35 7.08
N ASP A 399 15.59 5.49 6.41
CA ASP A 399 16.74 6.11 5.75
C ASP A 399 17.74 6.67 6.75
N MET A 400 17.25 7.34 7.79
CA MET A 400 18.08 8.00 8.80
C MET A 400 18.73 7.05 9.81
N LEU A 401 18.18 5.85 10.01
CA LEU A 401 18.67 4.86 10.98
C LEU A 401 19.47 3.72 10.31
N LYS A 402 19.63 3.73 8.98
CA LYS A 402 20.49 2.79 8.24
C LYS A 402 21.98 2.82 8.65
#